data_9d8df9018270893fe38c9d2a4cfd27bc
#
_entry.id   9d8df9018270893fe38c9d2a4cfd27bc
#
_cell.length_a   1.000
_cell.length_b   1.000
_cell.length_c   1.000
_cell.angle_alpha   90.00
_cell.angle_beta   90.00
_cell.angle_gamma   90.00
#
_symmetry.space_group_name_H-M   'P 1'
#
loop_
_entity.id
_entity.type
_entity.pdbx_description
1 polymer ?
#
loop_
_entity_poly.entity_id
_entity_poly.type
_entity_poly.pdbx_seq_one_letter_code
_entity_poly.pdbx_strand_id
1 'polypeptide(L)'
;MAASATVPQFPQPRNLLVPRHGVVTLFGYGISVSVDRGHLVLKDGIGSDRCEARFARVGHGLRRLVVIGSDGMVSLAALRWLADQDAAFVMLDRIGKVLITTGPVRPSDARLRRAQSLAQDSGAALRIAVELIRQKLIGQERLVRDHFQNGNSTEMISNARQALMKAKSSEEIRRYEAHAALAYWRAWHELPVAFPQADSRRAPEHWRTFGSRLSPLTRSPRLAVNPANAMLNYLYAILESEARLAICELGLDPGLGVLHSDTRTRDSLACDLMEPIRPQVDAYLLDLLRRGPLQRKWFFEERDGNCRLTGECGVKLAETSRIWRQALGPLAEWVAHTLWSTTSRPSRAKAPATRLTQNRKRESKGIPTSTPFSQPPNPSGNAIPLLSPSNKPKLVKAARLNRFDPVAQARRADTVRRQAAARQAWNPTEKPDWLDERFYREQVQPRLLAVEVASVQSALSISRPYALRIRGAQCTPHPRHWGTLASLVGIDCDRQTKPVFNV
;
A
#
# COMPACT_ATOMS: atom_id res chain seq x y z
N MET A 1 -22.24 -23.13 -30.95
CA MET A 1 -22.36 -21.68 -31.07
C MET A 1 -21.23 -21.02 -30.26
N ALA A 2 -20.21 -20.52 -30.93
CA ALA A 2 -19.06 -19.89 -30.31
C ALA A 2 -19.45 -18.46 -29.95
N ALA A 3 -19.37 -18.12 -28.66
CA ALA A 3 -19.54 -16.75 -28.20
C ALA A 3 -18.37 -15.89 -28.68
N SER A 4 -18.70 -14.98 -29.62
CA SER A 4 -17.78 -13.95 -30.13
C SER A 4 -17.29 -13.09 -28.96
N ALA A 5 -16.04 -13.24 -28.59
CA ALA A 5 -15.40 -12.38 -27.62
C ALA A 5 -15.22 -10.99 -28.23
N THR A 6 -15.97 -10.03 -27.73
CA THR A 6 -15.90 -8.62 -28.13
C THR A 6 -14.48 -8.10 -27.88
N VAL A 7 -13.79 -7.71 -28.93
CA VAL A 7 -12.49 -7.03 -28.88
C VAL A 7 -12.66 -5.76 -28.05
N PRO A 8 -11.87 -5.52 -27.00
CA PRO A 8 -11.97 -4.28 -26.26
C PRO A 8 -11.57 -3.12 -27.17
N GLN A 9 -12.53 -2.29 -27.52
CA GLN A 9 -12.29 -1.03 -28.25
C GLN A 9 -11.42 -0.12 -27.36
N PHE A 10 -10.37 0.41 -27.95
CA PHE A 10 -9.49 1.37 -27.29
C PHE A 10 -10.25 2.65 -26.97
N PRO A 11 -10.16 3.16 -25.74
CA PRO A 11 -10.94 4.32 -25.34
C PRO A 11 -10.50 5.58 -26.06
N GLN A 12 -11.49 6.38 -26.41
CA GLN A 12 -11.44 7.78 -26.86
C GLN A 12 -10.70 8.70 -25.86
N PRO A 13 -10.37 9.94 -26.19
CA PRO A 13 -9.41 10.77 -25.49
C PRO A 13 -9.68 10.94 -23.99
N ARG A 14 -8.59 11.05 -23.23
CA ARG A 14 -8.52 11.07 -21.76
C ARG A 14 -9.10 12.33 -21.14
N ASN A 15 -10.38 12.55 -21.14
CA ASN A 15 -10.94 13.70 -20.42
C ASN A 15 -11.50 13.36 -19.03
N LEU A 16 -11.49 12.10 -18.60
CA LEU A 16 -12.04 11.73 -17.30
C LEU A 16 -11.22 10.61 -16.63
N LEU A 17 -10.74 10.90 -15.40
CA LEU A 17 -10.12 9.90 -14.55
C LEU A 17 -11.20 9.09 -13.83
N VAL A 18 -11.62 7.97 -14.40
CA VAL A 18 -12.64 7.06 -13.83
C VAL A 18 -11.99 5.79 -13.33
N PRO A 19 -12.35 5.27 -12.13
CA PRO A 19 -11.82 4.01 -11.65
C PRO A 19 -12.20 2.84 -12.55
N ARG A 20 -11.22 2.24 -13.22
CA ARG A 20 -11.39 1.00 -13.99
C ARG A 20 -10.97 -0.17 -13.12
N HIS A 21 -11.88 -1.09 -12.87
CA HIS A 21 -11.65 -2.21 -11.94
C HIS A 21 -11.14 -1.76 -10.56
N GLY A 22 -11.50 -0.54 -10.14
CA GLY A 22 -11.07 0.04 -8.88
C GLY A 22 -9.69 0.71 -8.92
N VAL A 23 -9.08 0.87 -10.08
CA VAL A 23 -7.77 1.49 -10.27
C VAL A 23 -7.93 2.83 -10.98
N VAL A 24 -7.28 3.87 -10.46
CA VAL A 24 -7.02 5.13 -11.17
C VAL A 24 -5.53 5.28 -11.30
N THR A 25 -5.06 5.59 -12.51
CA THR A 25 -3.64 5.81 -12.77
C THR A 25 -3.42 7.24 -13.24
N LEU A 26 -2.52 7.95 -12.54
CA LEU A 26 -2.00 9.25 -12.93
C LEU A 26 -0.65 9.05 -13.60
N PHE A 27 -0.41 9.74 -14.72
CA PHE A 27 0.81 9.52 -15.50
C PHE A 27 1.41 10.84 -16.02
N GLY A 28 2.73 10.97 -15.89
CA GLY A 28 3.52 12.01 -16.55
C GLY A 28 3.86 13.18 -15.63
N TYR A 29 3.49 14.39 -16.03
CA TYR A 29 3.82 15.64 -15.36
C TYR A 29 2.57 16.33 -14.82
N GLY A 30 2.78 17.31 -13.91
CA GLY A 30 1.70 18.09 -13.34
C GLY A 30 0.75 17.30 -12.45
N ILE A 31 1.20 16.16 -11.92
CA ILE A 31 0.41 15.30 -11.05
C ILE A 31 0.12 16.04 -9.74
N SER A 32 -1.16 16.09 -9.37
CA SER A 32 -1.59 16.63 -8.08
C SER A 32 -2.64 15.72 -7.45
N VAL A 33 -2.38 15.34 -6.20
CA VAL A 33 -3.27 14.51 -5.38
C VAL A 33 -3.55 15.27 -4.09
N SER A 34 -4.75 15.79 -3.94
CA SER A 34 -5.13 16.65 -2.83
C SER A 34 -6.53 16.32 -2.30
N VAL A 35 -6.92 16.97 -1.22
CA VAL A 35 -8.29 16.90 -0.69
C VAL A 35 -8.86 18.32 -0.64
N ASP A 36 -9.99 18.51 -1.30
CA ASP A 36 -10.76 19.72 -1.24
C ASP A 36 -12.17 19.42 -0.74
N ARG A 37 -12.62 20.15 0.29
CA ARG A 37 -13.96 20.00 0.90
C ARG A 37 -14.35 18.54 1.17
N GLY A 38 -13.37 17.73 1.60
CA GLY A 38 -13.57 16.30 1.94
C GLY A 38 -13.55 15.34 0.75
N HIS A 39 -13.43 15.83 -0.48
CA HIS A 39 -13.28 15.03 -1.69
C HIS A 39 -11.81 14.86 -2.05
N LEU A 40 -11.43 13.67 -2.52
CA LEU A 40 -10.14 13.46 -3.14
C LEU A 40 -10.16 14.09 -4.54
N VAL A 41 -9.21 14.98 -4.81
CA VAL A 41 -9.03 15.64 -6.10
C VAL A 41 -7.75 15.10 -6.74
N LEU A 42 -7.90 14.54 -7.92
CA LEU A 42 -6.80 14.00 -8.71
C LEU A 42 -6.65 14.85 -9.97
N LYS A 43 -5.41 15.20 -10.31
CA LYS A 43 -5.08 15.92 -11.54
C LYS A 43 -3.81 15.30 -12.14
N ASP A 44 -3.79 15.16 -13.46
CA ASP A 44 -2.59 14.86 -14.23
C ASP A 44 -2.58 15.63 -15.55
N GLY A 45 -1.41 15.72 -16.19
CA GLY A 45 -1.24 16.46 -17.43
C GLY A 45 -1.04 17.98 -17.23
N ILE A 46 -0.66 18.64 -18.33
CA ILE A 46 -0.35 20.08 -18.39
C ILE A 46 -1.15 20.71 -19.55
N GLY A 47 -1.61 21.92 -19.35
CA GLY A 47 -2.34 22.67 -20.39
C GLY A 47 -3.68 22.03 -20.76
N SER A 48 -3.95 21.93 -22.07
CA SER A 48 -5.19 21.36 -22.61
C SER A 48 -5.37 19.88 -22.34
N ASP A 49 -4.28 19.16 -22.08
CA ASP A 49 -4.29 17.71 -21.83
C ASP A 49 -4.48 17.36 -20.36
N ARG A 50 -4.74 18.38 -19.53
CA ARG A 50 -4.97 18.21 -18.10
C ARG A 50 -6.27 17.47 -17.85
N CYS A 51 -6.14 16.34 -17.15
CA CYS A 51 -7.27 15.56 -16.64
C CYS A 51 -7.52 15.87 -15.17
N GLU A 52 -8.77 15.93 -14.77
CA GLU A 52 -9.17 16.14 -13.39
C GLU A 52 -10.29 15.18 -13.01
N ALA A 53 -10.24 14.65 -11.78
CA ALA A 53 -11.33 13.90 -11.19
C ALA A 53 -11.51 14.26 -9.72
N ARG A 54 -12.75 14.15 -9.26
CA ARG A 54 -13.14 14.42 -7.88
C ARG A 54 -13.93 13.24 -7.34
N PHE A 55 -13.47 12.68 -6.21
CA PHE A 55 -14.06 11.50 -5.59
C PHE A 55 -14.65 11.83 -4.23
N ALA A 56 -15.95 11.58 -4.05
CA ALA A 56 -16.60 11.65 -2.76
C ALA A 56 -16.15 10.46 -1.88
N ARG A 57 -16.38 10.54 -0.55
CA ARG A 57 -16.05 9.44 0.36
C ARG A 57 -16.93 8.19 0.20
N VAL A 58 -18.04 8.31 -0.50
CA VAL A 58 -19.01 7.22 -0.71
C VAL A 58 -19.19 7.00 -2.20
N GLY A 59 -19.24 5.74 -2.62
CA GLY A 59 -19.55 5.38 -4.00
C GLY A 59 -18.42 5.56 -5.01
N HIS A 60 -17.21 5.94 -4.58
CA HIS A 60 -16.09 6.25 -5.50
C HIS A 60 -15.48 5.04 -6.21
N GLY A 61 -15.67 3.82 -5.70
CA GLY A 61 -15.13 2.60 -6.29
C GLY A 61 -13.60 2.48 -6.34
N LEU A 62 -12.85 3.50 -5.88
CA LEU A 62 -11.39 3.52 -5.91
C LEU A 62 -10.81 2.52 -4.90
N ARG A 63 -9.90 1.66 -5.36
CA ARG A 63 -9.15 0.68 -4.55
C ARG A 63 -7.65 0.88 -4.62
N ARG A 64 -7.17 1.41 -5.75
CA ARG A 64 -5.75 1.67 -6.02
C ARG A 64 -5.61 3.02 -6.72
N LEU A 65 -4.77 3.88 -6.19
CA LEU A 65 -4.26 5.05 -6.89
C LEU A 65 -2.82 4.75 -7.29
N VAL A 66 -2.58 4.61 -8.57
CA VAL A 66 -1.25 4.36 -9.14
C VAL A 66 -0.72 5.68 -9.70
N VAL A 67 0.47 6.07 -9.30
CA VAL A 67 1.16 7.27 -9.79
C VAL A 67 2.42 6.84 -10.51
N ILE A 68 2.57 7.28 -11.76
CA ILE A 68 3.71 6.97 -12.62
C ILE A 68 4.26 8.31 -13.15
N GLY A 69 5.23 8.83 -12.46
CA GLY A 69 5.78 10.13 -12.84
C GLY A 69 6.87 10.59 -11.88
N SER A 70 7.57 11.63 -12.28
CA SER A 70 8.69 12.22 -11.53
C SER A 70 8.40 13.62 -11.01
N ASP A 71 7.27 14.21 -11.41
CA ASP A 71 6.90 15.58 -11.04
C ASP A 71 5.46 15.66 -10.59
N GLY A 72 5.25 16.27 -9.42
CA GLY A 72 3.92 16.44 -8.86
C GLY A 72 3.88 16.60 -7.36
N MET A 73 2.68 16.65 -6.81
CA MET A 73 2.42 16.85 -5.39
C MET A 73 1.37 15.86 -4.87
N VAL A 74 1.64 15.28 -3.72
CA VAL A 74 0.67 14.48 -2.95
C VAL A 74 0.54 15.08 -1.56
N SER A 75 -0.65 15.53 -1.19
CA SER A 75 -0.89 16.08 0.14
C SER A 75 -1.04 14.99 1.19
N LEU A 76 -0.60 15.25 2.43
CA LEU A 76 -0.80 14.33 3.56
C LEU A 76 -2.28 14.05 3.82
N ALA A 77 -3.15 15.03 3.55
CA ALA A 77 -4.60 14.85 3.64
C ALA A 77 -5.12 13.83 2.63
N ALA A 78 -4.54 13.78 1.41
CA ALA A 78 -4.89 12.80 0.40
C ALA A 78 -4.45 11.38 0.80
N LEU A 79 -3.24 11.21 1.32
CA LEU A 79 -2.79 9.90 1.84
C LEU A 79 -3.68 9.41 2.97
N ARG A 80 -4.08 10.30 3.88
CA ARG A 80 -5.05 9.98 4.95
C ARG A 80 -6.41 9.61 4.39
N TRP A 81 -6.90 10.36 3.39
CA TRP A 81 -8.17 10.07 2.74
C TRP A 81 -8.16 8.68 2.10
N LEU A 82 -7.09 8.34 1.36
CA LEU A 82 -6.93 7.01 0.75
C LEU A 82 -6.91 5.90 1.80
N ALA A 83 -6.15 6.07 2.87
CA ALA A 83 -6.09 5.11 3.97
C ALA A 83 -7.45 4.91 4.67
N ASP A 84 -8.19 6.01 4.92
CA ASP A 84 -9.53 5.98 5.51
C ASP A 84 -10.54 5.24 4.61
N GLN A 85 -10.35 5.29 3.29
CA GLN A 85 -11.22 4.67 2.27
C GLN A 85 -10.73 3.28 1.83
N ASP A 86 -9.73 2.72 2.51
CA ASP A 86 -9.15 1.42 2.15
C ASP A 86 -8.59 1.37 0.72
N ALA A 87 -8.24 2.50 0.16
CA ALA A 87 -7.55 2.62 -1.11
C ALA A 87 -6.04 2.68 -0.89
N ALA A 88 -5.28 1.85 -1.59
CA ALA A 88 -3.83 1.91 -1.53
C ALA A 88 -3.29 2.95 -2.52
N PHE A 89 -2.17 3.56 -2.15
CA PHE A 89 -1.36 4.42 -3.00
C PHE A 89 -0.11 3.66 -3.43
N VAL A 90 0.16 3.65 -4.72
CA VAL A 90 1.32 3.01 -5.34
C VAL A 90 2.02 4.03 -6.22
N MET A 91 3.31 4.26 -6.00
CA MET A 91 4.12 5.10 -6.87
C MET A 91 5.18 4.26 -7.56
N LEU A 92 5.21 4.35 -8.88
CA LEU A 92 6.20 3.71 -9.74
C LEU A 92 7.04 4.80 -10.40
N ASP A 93 8.33 4.53 -10.61
CA ASP A 93 9.14 5.33 -11.50
C ASP A 93 8.84 5.00 -12.98
N ARG A 94 9.47 5.75 -13.90
CA ARG A 94 9.28 5.55 -15.35
C ARG A 94 9.86 4.24 -15.87
N ILE A 95 10.76 3.62 -15.13
CA ILE A 95 11.37 2.33 -15.49
C ILE A 95 10.60 1.14 -14.92
N GLY A 96 9.47 1.39 -14.23
CA GLY A 96 8.67 0.35 -13.61
C GLY A 96 9.22 -0.16 -12.27
N LYS A 97 10.02 0.67 -11.55
CA LYS A 97 10.43 0.34 -10.19
C LYS A 97 9.40 0.86 -9.20
N VAL A 98 9.03 0.05 -8.22
CA VAL A 98 8.18 0.47 -7.11
C VAL A 98 8.96 1.40 -6.18
N LEU A 99 8.51 2.65 -6.05
CA LEU A 99 9.11 3.64 -5.15
C LEU A 99 8.41 3.67 -3.80
N ILE A 100 7.07 3.71 -3.81
CA ILE A 100 6.26 3.81 -2.60
C ILE A 100 5.03 2.93 -2.75
N THR A 101 4.71 2.18 -1.71
CA THR A 101 3.39 1.58 -1.52
C THR A 101 2.89 1.94 -0.14
N THR A 102 1.65 2.38 -0.05
CA THR A 102 0.98 2.58 1.24
C THR A 102 -0.47 2.14 1.15
N GLY A 103 -0.98 1.65 2.24
CA GLY A 103 -2.35 1.19 2.37
C GLY A 103 -2.89 1.50 3.76
N PRO A 104 -4.07 1.00 4.11
CA PRO A 104 -4.64 1.17 5.43
C PRO A 104 -3.72 0.65 6.52
N VAL A 105 -3.48 1.45 7.56
CA VAL A 105 -2.71 1.05 8.74
C VAL A 105 -3.46 -0.06 9.47
N ARG A 106 -2.77 -1.19 9.73
CA ARG A 106 -3.33 -2.33 10.42
C ARG A 106 -2.54 -2.65 11.69
N PRO A 107 -3.18 -3.25 12.69
CA PRO A 107 -2.47 -3.83 13.82
C PRO A 107 -1.50 -4.89 13.31
N SER A 108 -0.26 -4.81 13.69
CA SER A 108 0.74 -5.82 13.37
C SER A 108 0.79 -6.87 14.48
N ASP A 109 0.91 -8.13 14.09
CA ASP A 109 1.08 -9.23 15.04
C ASP A 109 2.56 -9.45 15.35
N ALA A 110 2.95 -9.13 16.58
CA ALA A 110 4.34 -9.28 17.03
C ALA A 110 4.83 -10.73 17.04
N ARG A 111 3.91 -11.68 17.24
CA ARG A 111 4.20 -13.11 17.21
C ARG A 111 4.52 -13.58 15.80
N LEU A 112 3.70 -13.17 14.82
CA LEU A 112 3.93 -13.47 13.42
C LEU A 112 5.25 -12.89 12.92
N ARG A 113 5.57 -11.65 13.30
CA ARG A 113 6.86 -11.02 12.94
C ARG A 113 8.06 -11.73 13.55
N ARG A 114 7.96 -12.21 14.79
CA ARG A 114 9.00 -13.04 15.40
C ARG A 114 9.16 -14.36 14.67
N ALA A 115 8.06 -15.02 14.30
CA ALA A 115 8.10 -16.25 13.51
C ALA A 115 8.74 -16.01 12.13
N GLN A 116 8.49 -14.87 11.51
CA GLN A 116 9.14 -14.47 10.26
C GLN A 116 10.66 -14.26 10.45
N SER A 117 11.07 -13.50 11.48
CA SER A 117 12.50 -13.29 11.80
C SER A 117 13.26 -14.61 12.03
N LEU A 118 12.61 -15.57 12.67
CA LEU A 118 13.20 -16.88 12.99
C LEU A 118 12.89 -17.95 11.94
N ALA A 119 12.44 -17.57 10.75
CA ALA A 119 12.02 -18.50 9.72
C ALA A 119 13.15 -19.41 9.22
N GLN A 120 14.39 -18.90 9.18
CA GLN A 120 15.57 -19.66 8.81
C GLN A 120 15.86 -20.76 9.86
N ASP A 121 15.86 -20.40 11.12
CA ASP A 121 16.18 -21.30 12.24
C ASP A 121 15.11 -22.37 12.45
N SER A 122 13.84 -22.02 12.24
CA SER A 122 12.71 -22.96 12.36
C SER A 122 12.54 -23.90 11.16
N GLY A 123 13.34 -23.73 10.10
CA GLY A 123 13.19 -24.43 8.84
C GLY A 123 11.93 -24.04 8.04
N ALA A 124 11.17 -23.05 8.49
CA ALA A 124 10.00 -22.56 7.78
C ALA A 124 10.41 -21.87 6.47
N ALA A 125 11.51 -21.12 6.47
CA ALA A 125 12.01 -20.45 5.27
C ALA A 125 12.29 -21.45 4.14
N LEU A 126 12.96 -22.54 4.43
CA LEU A 126 13.25 -23.58 3.44
C LEU A 126 11.96 -24.20 2.87
N ARG A 127 11.00 -24.56 3.74
CA ARG A 127 9.70 -25.10 3.30
C ARG A 127 8.93 -24.14 2.41
N ILE A 128 8.90 -22.86 2.80
CA ILE A 128 8.22 -21.82 2.02
C ILE A 128 8.93 -21.61 0.69
N ALA A 129 10.26 -21.48 0.67
CA ALA A 129 11.06 -21.27 -0.54
C ALA A 129 10.91 -22.40 -1.54
N VAL A 130 10.97 -23.67 -1.09
CA VAL A 130 10.76 -24.85 -1.95
C VAL A 130 9.39 -24.78 -2.60
N GLU A 131 8.32 -24.50 -1.84
CA GLU A 131 6.97 -24.48 -2.40
C GLU A 131 6.75 -23.31 -3.37
N LEU A 132 7.27 -22.11 -3.06
CA LEU A 132 7.16 -20.95 -3.95
C LEU A 132 7.84 -21.22 -5.31
N ILE A 133 9.06 -21.77 -5.28
CA ILE A 133 9.78 -22.08 -6.52
C ILE A 133 9.18 -23.27 -7.23
N ARG A 134 8.68 -24.29 -6.52
CA ARG A 134 7.94 -25.40 -7.12
C ARG A 134 6.75 -24.91 -7.95
N GLN A 135 5.94 -24.01 -7.40
CA GLN A 135 4.80 -23.44 -8.12
C GLN A 135 5.24 -22.61 -9.33
N LYS A 136 6.32 -21.82 -9.20
CA LYS A 136 6.93 -21.10 -10.33
C LYS A 136 7.30 -22.05 -11.46
N LEU A 137 8.06 -23.12 -11.14
CA LEU A 137 8.53 -24.06 -12.14
C LEU A 137 7.38 -24.83 -12.82
N ILE A 138 6.33 -25.18 -12.09
CA ILE A 138 5.11 -25.75 -12.68
C ILE A 138 4.49 -24.79 -13.69
N GLY A 139 4.36 -23.49 -13.34
CA GLY A 139 3.82 -22.49 -14.24
C GLY A 139 4.68 -22.29 -15.48
N GLN A 140 6.01 -22.24 -15.32
CA GLN A 140 6.96 -22.12 -16.44
C GLN A 140 6.95 -23.33 -17.35
N GLU A 141 6.99 -24.55 -16.79
CA GLU A 141 6.91 -25.81 -17.52
C GLU A 141 5.64 -25.87 -18.37
N ARG A 142 4.49 -25.54 -17.77
CA ARG A 142 3.21 -25.51 -18.45
C ARG A 142 3.23 -24.50 -19.60
N LEU A 143 3.69 -23.28 -19.37
CA LEU A 143 3.71 -22.23 -20.38
C LEU A 143 4.61 -22.59 -21.57
N VAL A 144 5.79 -23.17 -21.33
CA VAL A 144 6.70 -23.60 -22.40
C VAL A 144 6.09 -24.73 -23.19
N ARG A 145 5.52 -25.74 -22.54
CA ARG A 145 4.88 -26.88 -23.19
C ARG A 145 3.69 -26.44 -24.05
N ASP A 146 2.79 -25.63 -23.48
CA ASP A 146 1.50 -25.33 -24.10
C ASP A 146 1.62 -24.28 -25.20
N HIS A 147 2.61 -23.37 -25.13
CA HIS A 147 2.71 -22.23 -26.02
C HIS A 147 3.92 -22.21 -26.95
N PHE A 148 5.04 -22.81 -26.56
CA PHE A 148 6.26 -22.81 -27.36
C PHE A 148 6.57 -24.20 -27.98
N GLN A 149 5.92 -25.25 -27.48
CA GLN A 149 6.10 -26.62 -27.93
C GLN A 149 7.59 -27.06 -27.94
N ASN A 150 8.38 -26.47 -27.02
CA ASN A 150 9.80 -26.74 -26.90
C ASN A 150 10.06 -27.86 -25.88
N GLY A 151 10.14 -29.11 -26.38
CA GLY A 151 10.31 -30.30 -25.56
C GLY A 151 11.56 -30.27 -24.69
N ASN A 152 12.70 -29.83 -25.24
CA ASN A 152 13.96 -29.76 -24.51
C ASN A 152 13.88 -28.80 -23.31
N SER A 153 13.38 -27.57 -23.53
CA SER A 153 13.18 -26.60 -22.42
C SER A 153 12.18 -27.12 -21.40
N THR A 154 11.09 -27.77 -21.84
CA THR A 154 10.11 -28.38 -20.91
C THR A 154 10.74 -29.46 -20.05
N GLU A 155 11.53 -30.33 -20.62
CA GLU A 155 12.24 -31.38 -19.88
C GLU A 155 13.25 -30.84 -18.88
N MET A 156 14.06 -29.84 -19.29
CA MET A 156 15.01 -29.19 -18.40
C MET A 156 14.33 -28.54 -17.18
N ILE A 157 13.18 -27.88 -17.38
CA ILE A 157 12.41 -27.27 -16.29
C ILE A 157 11.82 -28.36 -15.38
N SER A 158 11.29 -29.46 -15.95
CA SER A 158 10.75 -30.59 -15.20
C SER A 158 11.82 -31.25 -14.33
N ASN A 159 13.01 -31.51 -14.89
CA ASN A 159 14.15 -32.06 -14.17
C ASN A 159 14.61 -31.17 -13.01
N ALA A 160 14.69 -29.86 -13.23
CA ALA A 160 15.00 -28.89 -12.19
C ALA A 160 13.93 -28.88 -11.07
N ARG A 161 12.64 -29.01 -11.43
CA ARG A 161 11.54 -29.11 -10.46
C ARG A 161 11.59 -30.38 -9.62
N GLN A 162 11.97 -31.51 -10.23
CA GLN A 162 12.15 -32.79 -9.49
C GLN A 162 13.34 -32.71 -8.53
N ALA A 163 14.48 -32.14 -8.97
CA ALA A 163 15.64 -31.90 -8.15
C ALA A 163 15.38 -30.97 -6.97
N LEU A 164 14.56 -29.91 -7.18
CA LEU A 164 14.14 -28.96 -6.16
C LEU A 164 13.51 -29.64 -4.94
N MET A 165 12.77 -30.71 -5.12
CA MET A 165 12.11 -31.42 -4.00
C MET A 165 13.10 -32.06 -3.02
N LYS A 166 14.36 -32.20 -3.40
CA LYS A 166 15.45 -32.75 -2.58
C LYS A 166 16.36 -31.65 -2.00
N ALA A 167 16.06 -30.36 -2.29
CA ALA A 167 16.88 -29.25 -1.85
C ALA A 167 16.92 -29.13 -0.32
N LYS A 168 18.12 -28.96 0.23
CA LYS A 168 18.39 -28.83 1.67
C LYS A 168 18.81 -27.41 2.06
N SER A 169 19.02 -26.52 1.10
CA SER A 169 19.45 -25.15 1.33
C SER A 169 18.83 -24.17 0.33
N SER A 170 18.75 -22.89 0.71
CA SER A 170 18.31 -21.81 -0.18
C SER A 170 19.25 -21.66 -1.41
N GLU A 171 20.51 -22.04 -1.27
CA GLU A 171 21.47 -21.98 -2.36
C GLU A 171 21.18 -23.05 -3.42
N GLU A 172 20.85 -24.28 -3.00
CA GLU A 172 20.41 -25.33 -3.91
C GLU A 172 19.12 -24.96 -4.64
N ILE A 173 18.16 -24.37 -3.93
CA ILE A 173 16.92 -23.87 -4.54
C ILE A 173 17.23 -22.85 -5.63
N ARG A 174 18.07 -21.84 -5.35
CA ARG A 174 18.46 -20.82 -6.33
C ARG A 174 19.18 -21.42 -7.53
N ARG A 175 20.02 -22.42 -7.33
CA ARG A 175 20.72 -23.12 -8.43
C ARG A 175 19.75 -23.83 -9.36
N TYR A 176 18.78 -24.59 -8.83
CA TYR A 176 17.78 -25.28 -9.64
C TYR A 176 16.86 -24.27 -10.36
N GLU A 177 16.46 -23.22 -9.67
CA GLU A 177 15.68 -22.13 -10.26
C GLU A 177 16.42 -21.45 -11.41
N ALA A 178 17.71 -21.14 -11.25
CA ALA A 178 18.52 -20.51 -12.29
C ALA A 178 18.65 -21.40 -13.55
N HIS A 179 18.84 -22.72 -13.39
CA HIS A 179 18.87 -23.64 -14.52
C HIS A 179 17.54 -23.67 -15.28
N ALA A 180 16.42 -23.73 -14.56
CA ALA A 180 15.09 -23.66 -15.17
C ALA A 180 14.85 -22.32 -15.87
N ALA A 181 15.28 -21.21 -15.27
CA ALA A 181 15.11 -19.88 -15.83
C ALA A 181 15.88 -19.71 -17.16
N LEU A 182 17.07 -20.28 -17.28
CA LEU A 182 17.83 -20.27 -18.55
C LEU A 182 17.06 -21.00 -19.66
N ALA A 183 16.54 -22.21 -19.38
CA ALA A 183 15.75 -22.98 -20.35
C ALA A 183 14.45 -22.25 -20.71
N TYR A 184 13.80 -21.66 -19.71
CA TYR A 184 12.57 -20.90 -19.89
C TYR A 184 12.75 -19.68 -20.81
N TRP A 185 13.72 -18.81 -20.54
CA TRP A 185 13.93 -17.60 -21.35
C TRP A 185 14.54 -17.90 -22.73
N ARG A 186 15.20 -19.04 -22.91
CA ARG A 186 15.62 -19.51 -24.22
C ARG A 186 14.42 -19.80 -25.13
N ALA A 187 13.33 -20.37 -24.59
CA ALA A 187 12.10 -20.61 -25.35
C ALA A 187 11.40 -19.30 -25.79
N TRP A 188 11.61 -18.21 -25.09
CA TRP A 188 11.02 -16.90 -25.42
C TRP A 188 11.81 -16.11 -26.45
N HIS A 189 13.09 -16.41 -26.62
CA HIS A 189 14.06 -15.55 -27.33
C HIS A 189 13.56 -15.17 -28.74
N GLU A 190 13.09 -16.13 -29.52
CA GLU A 190 12.66 -15.95 -30.91
C GLU A 190 11.18 -15.52 -31.03
N LEU A 191 10.48 -15.28 -29.93
CA LEU A 191 9.07 -14.88 -29.98
C LEU A 191 8.92 -13.57 -30.75
N PRO A 192 8.15 -13.56 -31.88
CA PRO A 192 7.96 -12.37 -32.67
C PRO A 192 7.07 -11.35 -31.95
N VAL A 193 7.41 -10.07 -32.08
CA VAL A 193 6.63 -8.92 -31.62
C VAL A 193 6.14 -8.16 -32.84
N ALA A 194 4.85 -8.26 -33.12
CA ALA A 194 4.25 -7.66 -34.32
C ALA A 194 3.91 -6.17 -34.09
N PHE A 195 4.08 -5.39 -35.15
CA PHE A 195 3.61 -4.01 -35.29
C PHE A 195 2.70 -3.88 -36.53
N PRO A 196 1.74 -2.92 -36.55
CA PRO A 196 0.97 -2.62 -37.74
C PRO A 196 1.89 -2.28 -38.91
N GLN A 197 1.46 -2.57 -40.13
CA GLN A 197 2.28 -2.33 -41.36
C GLN A 197 2.76 -0.88 -41.46
N ALA A 198 1.93 0.10 -41.07
CA ALA A 198 2.29 1.52 -41.03
C ALA A 198 3.39 1.85 -40.03
N ASP A 199 3.46 1.12 -38.92
CA ASP A 199 4.46 1.30 -37.84
C ASP A 199 5.70 0.43 -38.06
N SER A 200 5.59 -0.65 -38.82
CA SER A 200 6.65 -1.65 -39.01
C SER A 200 7.93 -1.06 -39.59
N ARG A 201 7.83 -0.07 -40.47
CA ARG A 201 9.01 0.63 -41.02
C ARG A 201 9.69 1.56 -40.01
N ARG A 202 8.96 2.00 -38.99
CA ARG A 202 9.45 2.93 -37.95
C ARG A 202 9.89 2.21 -36.67
N ALA A 203 9.48 0.95 -36.47
CA ALA A 203 9.89 0.15 -35.33
C ALA A 203 11.32 -0.37 -35.52
N PRO A 204 12.25 -0.12 -34.59
CA PRO A 204 13.60 -0.66 -34.65
C PRO A 204 13.59 -2.19 -34.79
N GLU A 205 14.61 -2.76 -35.44
CA GLU A 205 14.66 -4.21 -35.66
C GLU A 205 14.65 -5.01 -34.35
N HIS A 206 15.42 -4.56 -33.35
CA HIS A 206 15.48 -5.19 -32.04
C HIS A 206 14.19 -5.11 -31.23
N TRP A 207 13.16 -4.39 -31.69
CA TRP A 207 11.83 -4.37 -31.10
C TRP A 207 10.91 -5.47 -31.62
N ARG A 208 11.29 -6.15 -32.72
CA ARG A 208 10.42 -7.11 -33.42
C ARG A 208 10.50 -8.53 -32.88
N THR A 209 11.39 -8.76 -31.90
CA THR A 209 11.51 -10.03 -31.19
C THR A 209 11.57 -9.79 -29.69
N PHE A 210 11.21 -10.81 -28.92
CA PHE A 210 11.34 -10.76 -27.46
C PHE A 210 12.80 -10.62 -27.04
N GLY A 211 13.72 -11.33 -27.69
CA GLY A 211 15.12 -11.27 -27.48
C GLY A 211 15.58 -11.69 -26.07
N SER A 212 16.74 -11.18 -25.66
CA SER A 212 17.30 -11.46 -24.34
C SER A 212 16.61 -10.68 -23.24
N ARG A 213 16.44 -11.32 -22.07
CA ARG A 213 15.99 -10.64 -20.84
C ARG A 213 17.06 -9.71 -20.23
N LEU A 214 18.31 -9.90 -20.59
CA LEU A 214 19.40 -9.02 -20.15
C LEU A 214 19.58 -7.89 -21.17
N SER A 215 19.58 -6.65 -20.70
CA SER A 215 19.92 -5.51 -21.57
C SER A 215 21.35 -5.66 -22.08
N PRO A 216 21.59 -5.61 -23.40
CA PRO A 216 22.92 -5.64 -23.95
C PRO A 216 23.76 -4.41 -23.54
N LEU A 217 23.12 -3.31 -23.15
CA LEU A 217 23.77 -2.06 -22.74
C LEU A 217 24.25 -2.11 -21.28
N THR A 218 23.42 -2.60 -20.37
CA THR A 218 23.65 -2.50 -18.92
C THR A 218 23.77 -3.85 -18.23
N ARG A 219 23.52 -4.95 -18.96
CA ARG A 219 23.36 -6.32 -18.43
C ARG A 219 22.33 -6.45 -17.31
N SER A 220 21.45 -5.47 -17.16
CA SER A 220 20.36 -5.45 -16.18
C SER A 220 19.06 -5.91 -16.82
N PRO A 221 18.31 -6.84 -16.22
CA PRO A 221 16.98 -7.22 -16.70
C PRO A 221 15.93 -6.11 -16.51
N ARG A 222 16.23 -5.10 -15.68
CA ARG A 222 15.31 -3.99 -15.38
C ARG A 222 15.33 -2.88 -16.42
N LEU A 223 16.39 -2.81 -17.23
CA LEU A 223 16.56 -1.77 -18.26
C LEU A 223 16.35 -2.42 -19.64
N ALA A 224 15.09 -2.60 -19.98
CA ALA A 224 14.66 -3.24 -21.21
C ALA A 224 15.00 -2.38 -22.44
N VAL A 225 15.44 -3.03 -23.53
CA VAL A 225 15.74 -2.37 -24.80
C VAL A 225 14.63 -2.58 -25.84
N ASN A 226 13.61 -3.36 -25.56
CA ASN A 226 12.49 -3.63 -26.45
C ASN A 226 11.13 -3.55 -25.75
N PRO A 227 10.04 -3.38 -26.50
CA PRO A 227 8.68 -3.26 -25.99
C PRO A 227 8.21 -4.40 -25.10
N ALA A 228 8.42 -5.64 -25.53
CA ALA A 228 7.94 -6.81 -24.78
C ALA A 228 8.59 -6.91 -23.40
N ASN A 229 9.90 -6.72 -23.32
CA ASN A 229 10.62 -6.70 -22.05
C ASN A 229 10.26 -5.49 -21.18
N ALA A 230 10.01 -4.32 -21.79
CA ALA A 230 9.56 -3.12 -21.08
C ALA A 230 8.17 -3.34 -20.45
N MET A 231 7.24 -3.92 -21.21
CA MET A 231 5.91 -4.28 -20.68
C MET A 231 6.00 -5.31 -19.55
N LEU A 232 6.85 -6.33 -19.69
CA LEU A 232 7.03 -7.35 -18.68
C LEU A 232 7.60 -6.79 -17.38
N ASN A 233 8.62 -5.92 -17.48
CA ASN A 233 9.18 -5.23 -16.32
C ASN A 233 8.12 -4.40 -15.60
N TYR A 234 7.26 -3.74 -16.35
CA TYR A 234 6.19 -2.92 -15.80
C TYR A 234 5.13 -3.77 -15.10
N LEU A 235 4.71 -4.87 -15.72
CA LEU A 235 3.78 -5.84 -15.10
C LEU A 235 4.36 -6.43 -13.82
N TYR A 236 5.66 -6.74 -13.80
CA TYR A 236 6.33 -7.20 -12.58
C TYR A 236 6.38 -6.13 -11.48
N ALA A 237 6.53 -4.84 -11.82
CA ALA A 237 6.46 -3.78 -10.84
C ALA A 237 5.05 -3.67 -10.21
N ILE A 238 4.01 -3.85 -11.01
CA ILE A 238 2.63 -3.90 -10.49
C ILE A 238 2.43 -5.13 -9.59
N LEU A 239 2.92 -6.29 -10.00
CA LEU A 239 2.89 -7.51 -9.18
C LEU A 239 3.64 -7.30 -7.86
N GLU A 240 4.83 -6.67 -7.88
CA GLU A 240 5.62 -6.35 -6.69
C GLU A 240 4.84 -5.43 -5.74
N SER A 241 4.18 -4.41 -6.27
CA SER A 241 3.38 -3.49 -5.44
C SER A 241 2.22 -4.21 -4.75
N GLU A 242 1.54 -5.12 -5.43
CA GLU A 242 0.46 -5.92 -4.82
C GLU A 242 1.00 -6.96 -3.82
N ALA A 243 2.19 -7.53 -4.05
CA ALA A 243 2.86 -8.41 -3.09
C ALA A 243 3.22 -7.66 -1.79
N ARG A 244 3.80 -6.47 -1.88
CA ARG A 244 4.08 -5.60 -0.72
C ARG A 244 2.81 -5.31 0.06
N LEU A 245 1.73 -4.93 -0.62
CA LEU A 245 0.45 -4.63 0.01
C LEU A 245 -0.15 -5.86 0.70
N ALA A 246 -0.10 -7.05 0.08
CA ALA A 246 -0.60 -8.29 0.66
C ALA A 246 0.18 -8.70 1.93
N ILE A 247 1.51 -8.56 1.90
CA ILE A 247 2.40 -8.82 3.04
C ILE A 247 2.10 -7.89 4.21
N CYS A 248 2.04 -6.57 3.94
CA CYS A 248 1.72 -5.57 4.95
C CYS A 248 0.30 -5.74 5.52
N GLU A 249 -0.65 -6.19 4.69
CA GLU A 249 -2.04 -6.46 5.12
C GLU A 249 -2.11 -7.59 6.15
N LEU A 250 -1.19 -8.53 6.12
CA LEU A 250 -1.08 -9.63 7.07
C LEU A 250 -0.22 -9.29 8.30
N GLY A 251 0.46 -8.16 8.30
CA GLY A 251 1.35 -7.73 9.38
C GLY A 251 2.75 -8.34 9.30
N LEU A 252 3.14 -8.86 8.14
CA LEU A 252 4.50 -9.30 7.83
C LEU A 252 5.36 -8.13 7.35
N ASP A 253 6.67 -8.29 7.45
CA ASP A 253 7.66 -7.36 6.92
C ASP A 253 8.04 -7.76 5.48
N PRO A 254 7.84 -6.89 4.47
CA PRO A 254 8.19 -7.20 3.09
C PRO A 254 9.70 -7.34 2.86
N GLY A 255 10.54 -6.77 3.72
CA GLY A 255 12.00 -6.82 3.61
C GLY A 255 12.61 -8.17 4.03
N LEU A 256 11.97 -8.89 4.95
CA LEU A 256 12.47 -10.17 5.48
C LEU A 256 12.10 -11.34 4.58
N GLY A 257 13.02 -11.74 3.69
CA GLY A 257 12.83 -12.81 2.71
C GLY A 257 13.03 -14.23 3.28
N VAL A 258 12.58 -15.20 2.50
CA VAL A 258 12.79 -16.65 2.80
C VAL A 258 13.73 -17.33 1.81
N LEU A 259 13.79 -16.84 0.58
CA LEU A 259 14.65 -17.34 -0.51
C LEU A 259 15.72 -16.31 -0.90
N HIS A 260 15.29 -15.09 -1.19
CA HIS A 260 16.22 -14.02 -1.53
C HIS A 260 16.91 -13.49 -0.28
N SER A 261 18.21 -13.22 -0.39
CA SER A 261 18.97 -12.61 0.70
C SER A 261 18.42 -11.22 1.02
N ASP A 262 18.34 -10.89 2.29
CA ASP A 262 17.92 -9.58 2.74
C ASP A 262 18.95 -8.53 2.33
N THR A 263 18.49 -7.47 1.69
CA THR A 263 19.32 -6.35 1.26
C THR A 263 18.65 -5.03 1.63
N ARG A 264 19.45 -3.99 1.83
CA ARG A 264 18.95 -2.66 2.23
C ARG A 264 18.01 -2.01 1.20
N THR A 265 18.02 -2.47 -0.04
CA THR A 265 17.34 -1.81 -1.17
C THR A 265 16.26 -2.66 -1.83
N ARG A 266 15.92 -3.84 -1.25
CA ARG A 266 14.97 -4.75 -1.85
C ARG A 266 14.04 -5.34 -0.79
N ASP A 267 12.75 -5.36 -1.08
CA ASP A 267 11.77 -6.08 -0.29
C ASP A 267 11.79 -7.57 -0.66
N SER A 268 12.67 -8.31 0.02
CA SER A 268 13.01 -9.69 -0.32
C SER A 268 11.81 -10.63 -0.26
N LEU A 269 10.94 -10.52 0.76
CA LEU A 269 9.73 -11.33 0.85
C LEU A 269 8.72 -10.98 -0.26
N ALA A 270 8.64 -9.70 -0.66
CA ALA A 270 7.79 -9.33 -1.78
C ALA A 270 8.29 -9.99 -3.08
N CYS A 271 9.60 -9.99 -3.31
CA CYS A 271 10.21 -10.70 -4.43
C CYS A 271 9.94 -12.20 -4.38
N ASP A 272 10.06 -12.84 -3.20
CA ASP A 272 9.78 -14.26 -3.00
C ASP A 272 8.32 -14.61 -3.33
N LEU A 273 7.39 -13.77 -2.83
CA LEU A 273 5.95 -13.99 -3.03
C LEU A 273 5.51 -13.83 -4.50
N MET A 274 6.25 -13.06 -5.29
CA MET A 274 6.00 -12.89 -6.72
C MET A 274 6.30 -14.15 -7.53
N GLU A 275 7.27 -14.96 -7.11
CA GLU A 275 7.82 -16.04 -7.93
C GLU A 275 6.77 -17.01 -8.48
N PRO A 276 5.80 -17.50 -7.70
CA PRO A 276 4.74 -18.39 -8.21
C PRO A 276 3.79 -17.72 -9.22
N ILE A 277 3.69 -16.39 -9.17
CA ILE A 277 2.74 -15.63 -9.99
C ILE A 277 3.40 -15.11 -11.28
N ARG A 278 4.74 -15.02 -11.33
CA ARG A 278 5.46 -14.57 -12.54
C ARG A 278 5.03 -15.33 -13.81
N PRO A 279 4.89 -16.66 -13.84
CA PRO A 279 4.43 -17.35 -15.04
C PRO A 279 3.02 -16.95 -15.50
N GLN A 280 2.15 -16.51 -14.59
CA GLN A 280 0.83 -16.00 -14.93
C GLN A 280 0.93 -14.60 -15.59
N VAL A 281 1.85 -13.76 -15.11
CA VAL A 281 2.16 -12.46 -15.73
C VAL A 281 2.76 -12.65 -17.12
N ASP A 282 3.66 -13.63 -17.25
CA ASP A 282 4.30 -13.99 -18.52
C ASP A 282 3.25 -14.47 -19.54
N ALA A 283 2.34 -15.35 -19.11
CA ALA A 283 1.21 -15.81 -19.92
C ALA A 283 0.31 -14.64 -20.36
N TYR A 284 0.03 -13.70 -19.47
CA TYR A 284 -0.74 -12.51 -19.79
C TYR A 284 -0.06 -11.67 -20.88
N LEU A 285 1.25 -11.44 -20.77
CA LEU A 285 2.02 -10.75 -21.80
C LEU A 285 1.98 -11.51 -23.12
N LEU A 286 2.22 -12.82 -23.11
CA LEU A 286 2.21 -13.68 -24.28
C LEU A 286 0.85 -13.61 -25.03
N ASP A 287 -0.23 -13.69 -24.28
CA ASP A 287 -1.59 -13.50 -24.80
C ASP A 287 -1.77 -12.14 -25.46
N LEU A 288 -1.25 -11.09 -24.81
CA LEU A 288 -1.37 -9.73 -25.33
C LEU A 288 -0.58 -9.56 -26.64
N LEU A 289 0.62 -10.14 -26.74
CA LEU A 289 1.43 -10.13 -27.97
C LEU A 289 0.78 -10.93 -29.11
N ARG A 290 0.04 -12.00 -28.80
CA ARG A 290 -0.64 -12.84 -29.77
C ARG A 290 -1.99 -12.28 -30.25
N ARG A 291 -2.67 -11.50 -29.42
CA ARG A 291 -3.99 -10.91 -29.77
C ARG A 291 -3.91 -9.86 -30.86
N GLY A 292 -2.76 -9.27 -31.08
CA GLY A 292 -2.60 -8.28 -32.15
C GLY A 292 -1.30 -7.50 -32.06
N PRO A 293 -1.02 -6.70 -33.07
CA PRO A 293 0.21 -5.93 -33.15
C PRO A 293 0.25 -4.80 -32.09
N LEU A 294 1.42 -4.59 -31.53
CA LEU A 294 1.68 -3.48 -30.62
C LEU A 294 1.72 -2.15 -31.38
N GLN A 295 1.12 -1.10 -30.82
CA GLN A 295 1.20 0.23 -31.42
C GLN A 295 2.54 0.88 -31.10
N ARG A 296 3.26 1.37 -32.14
CA ARG A 296 4.56 2.03 -31.97
C ARG A 296 4.49 3.23 -31.01
N LYS A 297 3.38 3.98 -31.00
CA LYS A 297 3.15 5.13 -30.11
C LYS A 297 3.10 4.80 -28.61
N TRP A 298 2.97 3.53 -28.25
CA TRP A 298 2.97 3.11 -26.85
C TRP A 298 4.36 3.06 -26.23
N PHE A 299 5.40 3.23 -27.07
CA PHE A 299 6.80 3.08 -26.65
C PHE A 299 7.64 4.21 -27.21
N PHE A 300 8.69 4.53 -26.47
CA PHE A 300 9.77 5.39 -26.96
C PHE A 300 11.11 4.88 -26.47
N GLU A 301 12.14 5.15 -27.25
CA GLU A 301 13.50 4.83 -26.90
C GLU A 301 14.18 6.07 -26.31
N GLU A 302 14.78 5.91 -25.12
CA GLU A 302 15.57 6.95 -24.50
C GLU A 302 16.96 7.05 -25.19
N ARG A 303 17.67 8.14 -24.96
CA ARG A 303 19.02 8.36 -25.54
C ARG A 303 20.03 7.29 -25.14
N ASP A 304 19.81 6.60 -24.03
CA ASP A 304 20.60 5.48 -23.53
C ASP A 304 20.20 4.13 -24.13
N GLY A 305 19.29 4.10 -25.10
CA GLY A 305 18.80 2.88 -25.78
C GLY A 305 17.78 2.09 -24.99
N ASN A 306 17.30 2.59 -23.85
CA ASN A 306 16.26 1.92 -23.08
C ASN A 306 14.88 2.19 -23.66
N CYS A 307 14.08 1.13 -23.81
CA CYS A 307 12.68 1.22 -24.25
C CYS A 307 11.77 1.55 -23.05
N ARG A 308 10.94 2.56 -23.19
CA ARG A 308 10.00 3.01 -22.17
C ARG A 308 8.56 2.96 -22.67
N LEU A 309 7.64 2.78 -21.73
CA LEU A 309 6.20 2.84 -21.98
C LEU A 309 5.72 4.29 -21.98
N THR A 310 4.79 4.61 -22.88
CA THR A 310 4.00 5.84 -22.78
C THR A 310 2.87 5.67 -21.76
N GLY A 311 2.27 6.80 -21.33
CA GLY A 311 1.19 6.78 -20.35
C GLY A 311 0.01 5.91 -20.74
N GLU A 312 -0.36 5.89 -22.01
CA GLU A 312 -1.48 5.07 -22.50
C GLU A 312 -1.26 3.58 -22.22
N CYS A 313 -0.07 3.07 -22.50
CA CYS A 313 0.28 1.67 -22.25
C CYS A 313 0.38 1.40 -20.73
N GLY A 314 1.06 2.27 -19.98
CA GLY A 314 1.24 2.13 -18.53
C GLY A 314 -0.09 2.06 -17.78
N VAL A 315 -1.06 2.91 -18.15
CA VAL A 315 -2.41 2.89 -17.53
C VAL A 315 -3.10 1.55 -17.75
N LYS A 316 -3.07 1.02 -18.99
CA LYS A 316 -3.69 -0.29 -19.29
C LYS A 316 -3.08 -1.42 -18.47
N LEU A 317 -1.74 -1.45 -18.38
CA LEU A 317 -1.05 -2.46 -17.61
C LEU A 317 -1.33 -2.33 -16.11
N ALA A 318 -1.46 -1.12 -15.57
CA ALA A 318 -1.79 -0.90 -14.17
C ALA A 318 -3.18 -1.43 -13.77
N GLU A 319 -4.14 -1.45 -14.69
CA GLU A 319 -5.46 -2.03 -14.45
C GLU A 319 -5.43 -3.53 -14.09
N THR A 320 -4.33 -4.23 -14.43
CA THR A 320 -4.12 -5.65 -14.08
C THR A 320 -3.87 -5.90 -12.60
N SER A 321 -3.62 -4.87 -11.80
CA SER A 321 -3.34 -4.99 -10.35
C SER A 321 -4.39 -5.82 -9.61
N ARG A 322 -5.67 -5.74 -10.03
CA ARG A 322 -6.75 -6.56 -9.46
C ARG A 322 -6.51 -8.06 -9.65
N ILE A 323 -6.01 -8.46 -10.82
CA ILE A 323 -5.74 -9.87 -11.15
C ILE A 323 -4.65 -10.39 -10.22
N TRP A 324 -3.56 -9.65 -10.11
CA TRP A 324 -2.40 -10.04 -9.31
C TRP A 324 -2.70 -10.06 -7.81
N ARG A 325 -3.48 -9.10 -7.33
CA ARG A 325 -3.98 -9.11 -5.95
C ARG A 325 -4.79 -10.37 -5.62
N GLN A 326 -5.64 -10.81 -6.55
CA GLN A 326 -6.46 -12.00 -6.35
C GLN A 326 -5.61 -13.28 -6.33
N ALA A 327 -4.56 -13.34 -7.15
CA ALA A 327 -3.62 -14.46 -7.19
C ALA A 327 -2.69 -14.49 -5.96
N LEU A 328 -2.21 -13.34 -5.52
CA LEU A 328 -1.28 -13.22 -4.38
C LEU A 328 -1.94 -13.47 -3.02
N GLY A 329 -3.20 -13.10 -2.85
CA GLY A 329 -3.88 -13.16 -1.55
C GLY A 329 -3.80 -14.53 -0.86
N PRO A 330 -4.24 -15.62 -1.51
CA PRO A 330 -4.17 -16.97 -0.93
C PRO A 330 -2.74 -17.41 -0.62
N LEU A 331 -1.78 -17.04 -1.47
CA LEU A 331 -0.38 -17.38 -1.32
C LEU A 331 0.25 -16.67 -0.11
N ALA A 332 -0.01 -15.37 0.05
CA ALA A 332 0.44 -14.60 1.20
C ALA A 332 -0.14 -15.15 2.52
N GLU A 333 -1.43 -15.53 2.51
CA GLU A 333 -2.07 -16.17 3.66
C GLU A 333 -1.43 -17.53 3.99
N TRP A 334 -1.11 -18.32 2.99
CA TRP A 334 -0.43 -19.60 3.18
C TRP A 334 0.97 -19.41 3.80
N VAL A 335 1.74 -18.42 3.34
CA VAL A 335 3.05 -18.06 3.93
C VAL A 335 2.87 -17.64 5.40
N ALA A 336 1.92 -16.72 5.67
CA ALA A 336 1.64 -16.28 7.03
C ALA A 336 1.21 -17.43 7.95
N HIS A 337 0.38 -18.36 7.45
CA HIS A 337 -0.04 -19.55 8.19
C HIS A 337 1.12 -20.51 8.47
N THR A 338 2.00 -20.72 7.49
CA THR A 338 3.18 -21.56 7.65
C THR A 338 4.13 -21.01 8.71
N LEU A 339 4.37 -19.69 8.70
CA LEU A 339 5.14 -19.01 9.74
C LEU A 339 4.44 -19.08 11.11
N TRP A 340 3.14 -18.85 11.13
CA TRP A 340 2.36 -18.92 12.36
C TRP A 340 2.42 -20.29 13.04
N SER A 341 2.44 -21.37 12.25
CA SER A 341 2.47 -22.74 12.76
C SER A 341 3.76 -23.10 13.50
N THR A 342 4.86 -22.33 13.31
CA THR A 342 6.13 -22.55 14.03
C THR A 342 6.14 -21.98 15.45
N THR A 343 5.09 -21.25 15.85
CA THR A 343 5.02 -20.61 17.17
C THR A 343 4.47 -21.56 18.22
N SER A 344 5.19 -21.74 19.32
CA SER A 344 5.01 -22.79 20.34
C SER A 344 3.79 -22.71 21.26
N ARG A 345 2.81 -21.82 21.05
CA ARG A 345 1.62 -21.72 21.89
C ARG A 345 0.33 -21.84 21.10
N PRO A 346 -0.56 -22.80 21.43
CA PRO A 346 -1.91 -22.81 20.90
C PRO A 346 -2.62 -21.53 21.35
N SER A 347 -2.84 -20.61 20.44
CA SER A 347 -3.60 -19.39 20.68
C SER A 347 -5.03 -19.60 20.18
N ARG A 348 -6.01 -19.11 20.92
CA ARG A 348 -7.38 -18.92 20.46
C ARG A 348 -7.48 -17.89 19.32
N ALA A 349 -6.39 -17.17 19.03
CA ALA A 349 -6.31 -16.21 17.95
C ALA A 349 -6.24 -16.95 16.61
N LYS A 350 -7.13 -16.57 15.69
CA LYS A 350 -7.13 -17.09 14.30
C LYS A 350 -5.95 -16.48 13.54
N ALA A 351 -5.36 -17.29 12.65
CA ALA A 351 -4.32 -16.80 11.73
C ALA A 351 -4.83 -15.58 10.94
N PRO A 352 -3.97 -14.58 10.68
CA PRO A 352 -4.34 -13.42 9.91
C PRO A 352 -4.80 -13.82 8.50
N ALA A 353 -5.80 -13.12 7.98
CA ALA A 353 -6.36 -13.35 6.65
C ALA A 353 -6.51 -12.02 5.92
N THR A 354 -6.32 -12.03 4.60
CA THR A 354 -6.51 -10.85 3.76
C THR A 354 -7.98 -10.42 3.72
N ARG A 355 -8.21 -9.17 3.33
CA ARG A 355 -9.59 -8.65 3.17
C ARG A 355 -10.39 -9.42 2.14
N LEU A 356 -9.75 -9.91 1.08
CA LEU A 356 -10.42 -10.73 0.08
C LEU A 356 -11.01 -11.98 0.73
N THR A 357 -10.24 -12.69 1.54
CA THR A 357 -10.70 -13.87 2.27
C THR A 357 -11.71 -13.51 3.34
N GLN A 358 -11.52 -12.39 4.06
CA GLN A 358 -12.49 -11.91 5.06
C GLN A 358 -13.83 -11.57 4.43
N ASN A 359 -13.83 -10.89 3.27
CA ASN A 359 -15.05 -10.53 2.55
C ASN A 359 -15.75 -11.79 2.00
N ARG A 360 -15.04 -12.72 1.36
CA ARG A 360 -15.60 -14.01 0.91
C ARG A 360 -16.25 -14.80 2.07
N LYS A 361 -15.60 -14.81 3.25
CA LYS A 361 -16.16 -15.44 4.45
C LYS A 361 -17.41 -14.73 4.99
N ARG A 362 -17.52 -13.41 4.77
CA ARG A 362 -18.75 -12.65 5.12
C ARG A 362 -19.86 -12.92 4.13
N GLU A 363 -19.56 -12.90 2.83
CA GLU A 363 -20.51 -13.22 1.77
C GLU A 363 -21.06 -14.65 1.90
N SER A 364 -20.20 -15.62 2.18
CA SER A 364 -20.62 -17.02 2.41
C SER A 364 -21.48 -17.22 3.66
N LYS A 365 -21.46 -16.26 4.60
CA LYS A 365 -22.31 -16.25 5.81
C LYS A 365 -23.56 -15.39 5.67
N GLY A 366 -23.87 -14.90 4.46
CA GLY A 366 -25.01 -14.01 4.22
C GLY A 366 -24.86 -12.63 4.87
N ILE A 367 -23.66 -12.21 5.28
CA ILE A 367 -23.42 -10.89 5.89
C ILE A 367 -23.10 -9.92 4.75
N PRO A 368 -23.93 -8.88 4.49
CA PRO A 368 -23.66 -7.91 3.41
C PRO A 368 -22.32 -7.22 3.58
N THR A 369 -21.55 -7.13 2.50
CA THR A 369 -20.26 -6.43 2.46
C THR A 369 -20.38 -4.91 2.35
N SER A 370 -21.56 -4.43 2.00
CA SER A 370 -21.97 -3.02 2.03
C SER A 370 -23.27 -2.90 2.82
N THR A 371 -23.26 -2.19 3.92
CA THR A 371 -24.48 -1.83 4.66
C THR A 371 -25.27 -0.82 3.83
N PRO A 372 -26.48 -1.14 3.38
CA PRO A 372 -27.41 -0.09 2.93
C PRO A 372 -27.73 0.80 4.14
N PHE A 373 -27.83 2.08 3.90
CA PHE A 373 -28.24 3.08 4.88
C PHE A 373 -29.66 2.71 5.38
N SER A 374 -29.77 2.11 6.54
CA SER A 374 -31.03 2.03 7.27
C SER A 374 -31.11 3.17 8.27
N GLN A 375 -32.25 3.84 8.27
CA GLN A 375 -32.60 4.99 9.10
C GLN A 375 -32.30 4.79 10.59
N PRO A 376 -31.97 5.87 11.32
CA PRO A 376 -31.64 5.77 12.74
C PRO A 376 -32.90 5.46 13.58
N PRO A 377 -32.80 4.58 14.57
CA PRO A 377 -33.87 4.43 15.56
C PRO A 377 -33.88 5.62 16.52
N ASN A 378 -35.06 6.04 16.87
CA ASN A 378 -35.42 7.12 17.80
C ASN A 378 -34.69 7.02 19.15
N PRO A 379 -34.24 8.12 19.74
CA PRO A 379 -33.56 8.11 21.03
C PRO A 379 -34.55 8.17 22.18
N SER A 380 -34.80 7.06 22.81
CA SER A 380 -35.40 7.06 24.14
C SER A 380 -34.69 6.07 25.05
N GLY A 381 -34.13 6.59 26.12
CA GLY A 381 -34.04 5.91 27.39
C GLY A 381 -32.67 5.33 27.82
N ASN A 382 -32.18 5.89 28.91
CA ASN A 382 -31.40 5.34 30.00
C ASN A 382 -29.88 5.27 29.86
N ALA A 383 -29.24 6.14 30.65
CA ALA A 383 -27.80 6.15 30.94
C ALA A 383 -27.36 4.83 31.61
N ILE A 384 -26.38 4.15 30.99
CA ILE A 384 -25.77 2.93 31.52
C ILE A 384 -24.38 3.29 32.14
N PRO A 385 -24.02 2.73 33.29
CA PRO A 385 -22.74 3.02 33.94
C PRO A 385 -21.52 2.64 33.09
N LEU A 386 -20.51 3.50 33.08
CA LEU A 386 -19.42 3.59 32.09
C LEU A 386 -18.24 2.61 32.31
N LEU A 387 -18.24 1.73 33.30
CA LEU A 387 -16.99 1.11 33.80
C LEU A 387 -16.93 -0.43 33.82
N SER A 388 -17.74 -1.14 33.02
CA SER A 388 -17.68 -2.61 32.94
C SER A 388 -16.96 -3.10 31.67
N PRO A 389 -16.17 -4.17 31.72
CA PRO A 389 -15.48 -4.77 30.56
C PRO A 389 -16.43 -5.20 29.45
N SER A 390 -17.69 -5.52 29.76
CA SER A 390 -18.74 -5.86 28.80
C SER A 390 -19.19 -4.69 27.92
N ASN A 391 -18.91 -3.45 28.33
CA ASN A 391 -19.35 -2.23 27.64
C ASN A 391 -18.34 -1.67 26.61
N LYS A 392 -17.10 -2.19 26.56
CA LYS A 392 -16.09 -1.76 25.56
C LYS A 392 -16.58 -1.83 24.11
N PRO A 393 -17.22 -2.91 23.63
CA PRO A 393 -17.71 -2.97 22.26
C PRO A 393 -18.88 -2.02 21.99
N LYS A 394 -19.72 -1.74 23.00
CA LYS A 394 -20.84 -0.79 22.90
C LYS A 394 -20.34 0.65 22.81
N LEU A 395 -19.31 1.01 23.59
CA LEU A 395 -18.67 2.33 23.57
C LEU A 395 -17.94 2.60 22.23
N VAL A 396 -17.28 1.59 21.67
CA VAL A 396 -16.63 1.68 20.35
C VAL A 396 -17.68 1.86 19.25
N LYS A 397 -18.83 1.19 19.36
CA LYS A 397 -19.94 1.33 18.40
C LYS A 397 -20.59 2.71 18.51
N ALA A 398 -20.84 3.21 19.72
CA ALA A 398 -21.36 4.56 19.97
C ALA A 398 -20.39 5.66 19.52
N ALA A 399 -19.07 5.49 19.74
CA ALA A 399 -18.06 6.42 19.26
C ALA A 399 -17.94 6.43 17.72
N ARG A 400 -18.16 5.30 17.04
CA ARG A 400 -18.25 5.23 15.58
C ARG A 400 -19.49 5.93 15.03
N LEU A 401 -20.64 5.78 15.67
CA LEU A 401 -21.90 6.45 15.29
C LEU A 401 -21.79 7.97 15.49
N ASN A 402 -21.29 8.43 16.62
CA ASN A 402 -21.04 9.86 16.90
C ASN A 402 -19.97 10.50 15.99
N ARG A 403 -19.13 9.71 15.33
CA ARG A 403 -18.14 10.23 14.40
C ARG A 403 -18.80 10.81 13.13
N PHE A 404 -19.92 10.30 12.72
CA PHE A 404 -20.65 10.67 11.50
C PHE A 404 -21.93 11.48 11.76
N ASP A 405 -22.26 11.72 13.02
CA ASP A 405 -23.40 12.57 13.40
C ASP A 405 -23.13 14.03 12.98
N PRO A 406 -23.98 14.64 12.14
CA PRO A 406 -23.83 16.02 11.68
C PRO A 406 -23.79 17.04 12.83
N VAL A 407 -24.59 16.80 13.88
CA VAL A 407 -24.65 17.67 15.06
C VAL A 407 -23.33 17.58 15.86
N ALA A 408 -22.80 16.37 16.04
CA ALA A 408 -21.51 16.17 16.70
C ALA A 408 -20.36 16.75 15.87
N GLN A 409 -20.43 16.69 14.55
CA GLN A 409 -19.45 17.30 13.66
C GLN A 409 -19.51 18.82 13.71
N ALA A 410 -20.71 19.41 13.70
CA ALA A 410 -20.89 20.86 13.84
C ALA A 410 -20.34 21.37 15.18
N ARG A 411 -20.61 20.69 16.29
CA ARG A 411 -20.05 21.01 17.62
C ARG A 411 -18.52 20.92 17.66
N ARG A 412 -17.94 19.93 17.00
CA ARG A 412 -16.47 19.81 16.88
C ARG A 412 -15.87 20.94 16.05
N ALA A 413 -16.49 21.24 14.92
CA ALA A 413 -16.07 22.34 14.05
C ALA A 413 -16.12 23.69 14.78
N ASP A 414 -17.19 23.94 15.54
CA ASP A 414 -17.34 25.14 16.37
C ASP A 414 -16.28 25.20 17.49
N THR A 415 -15.99 24.09 18.14
CA THR A 415 -14.93 24.01 19.15
C THR A 415 -13.56 24.31 18.53
N VAL A 416 -13.27 23.79 17.34
CA VAL A 416 -12.01 24.07 16.63
C VAL A 416 -11.92 25.54 16.24
N ARG A 417 -13.01 26.14 15.74
CA ARG A 417 -13.06 27.58 15.40
C ARG A 417 -12.83 28.46 16.64
N ARG A 418 -13.50 28.18 17.76
CA ARG A 418 -13.29 28.89 19.02
C ARG A 418 -11.86 28.80 19.53
N GLN A 419 -11.25 27.63 19.46
CA GLN A 419 -9.84 27.45 19.85
C GLN A 419 -8.87 28.15 18.90
N ALA A 420 -9.16 28.17 17.59
CA ALA A 420 -8.35 28.90 16.62
C ALA A 420 -8.43 30.43 16.86
N ALA A 421 -9.65 30.95 17.06
CA ALA A 421 -9.89 32.38 17.39
C ALA A 421 -9.18 32.75 18.70
N ALA A 422 -9.27 31.93 19.74
CA ALA A 422 -8.59 32.16 21.00
C ALA A 422 -7.06 32.09 20.93
N ARG A 423 -6.51 31.38 19.93
CA ARG A 423 -5.06 31.39 19.66
C ARG A 423 -4.62 32.67 18.95
N GLN A 424 -5.44 33.16 18.00
CA GLN A 424 -5.16 34.39 17.26
C GLN A 424 -5.33 35.65 18.13
N ALA A 425 -6.31 35.64 19.04
CA ALA A 425 -6.57 36.74 19.94
C ALA A 425 -5.57 36.84 21.11
N TRP A 426 -4.82 35.76 21.38
CA TRP A 426 -3.89 35.72 22.51
C TRP A 426 -2.64 36.58 22.23
N ASN A 427 -2.33 37.50 23.17
CA ASN A 427 -1.12 38.31 23.12
C ASN A 427 -0.01 37.70 24.01
N PRO A 428 1.23 37.55 23.52
CA PRO A 428 2.36 37.06 24.33
C PRO A 428 2.63 37.86 25.60
N THR A 429 2.23 39.11 25.68
CA THR A 429 2.38 39.96 26.88
C THR A 429 1.41 39.61 28.00
N GLU A 430 0.41 38.75 27.77
CA GLU A 430 -0.55 38.32 28.80
C GLU A 430 0.05 37.32 29.82
N LYS A 431 1.27 36.86 29.61
CA LYS A 431 2.00 36.01 30.56
C LYS A 431 3.23 36.74 31.08
N PRO A 432 3.66 36.47 32.34
CA PRO A 432 4.93 36.98 32.86
C PRO A 432 6.11 36.53 32.00
N ASP A 433 7.12 37.37 31.80
CA ASP A 433 8.30 37.06 30.99
C ASP A 433 9.09 35.84 31.51
N TRP A 434 9.11 35.68 32.86
CA TRP A 434 9.77 34.55 33.48
C TRP A 434 9.08 33.19 33.26
N LEU A 435 7.79 33.18 32.83
CA LEU A 435 7.05 31.96 32.52
C LEU A 435 7.32 31.54 31.06
N ASP A 436 8.53 31.20 30.76
CA ASP A 436 9.00 30.67 29.50
C ASP A 436 8.81 29.15 29.36
N GLU A 437 9.15 28.59 28.21
CA GLU A 437 9.01 27.14 27.95
C GLU A 437 9.90 26.29 28.87
N ARG A 438 11.08 26.82 29.23
CA ARG A 438 12.01 26.15 30.12
C ARG A 438 11.43 26.06 31.53
N PHE A 439 10.94 27.19 32.07
CA PHE A 439 10.29 27.23 33.38
C PHE A 439 9.06 26.33 33.42
N TYR A 440 8.24 26.34 32.38
CA TYR A 440 7.07 25.47 32.27
C TYR A 440 7.47 23.99 32.37
N ARG A 441 8.47 23.55 31.62
CA ARG A 441 8.93 22.16 31.60
C ARG A 441 9.59 21.71 32.90
N GLU A 442 10.37 22.59 33.52
CA GLU A 442 11.12 22.26 34.72
C GLU A 442 10.30 22.39 36.01
N GLN A 443 9.38 23.34 36.10
CA GLN A 443 8.69 23.68 37.35
C GLN A 443 7.19 23.39 37.34
N VAL A 444 6.50 23.58 36.20
CA VAL A 444 5.05 23.39 36.14
C VAL A 444 4.71 21.95 35.75
N GLN A 445 5.31 21.47 34.68
CA GLN A 445 4.99 20.15 34.07
C GLN A 445 5.14 18.97 35.05
N PRO A 446 6.22 18.83 35.87
CA PRO A 446 6.35 17.72 36.82
C PRO A 446 5.26 17.72 37.88
N ARG A 447 4.86 18.91 38.35
CA ARG A 447 3.84 19.08 39.38
C ARG A 447 2.42 18.77 38.90
N LEU A 448 2.17 18.84 37.59
CA LEU A 448 0.88 18.45 37.00
C LEU A 448 0.57 16.96 37.15
N LEU A 449 1.56 16.10 37.39
CA LEU A 449 1.33 14.68 37.69
C LEU A 449 0.51 14.45 38.98
N ALA A 450 0.60 15.35 39.94
CA ALA A 450 -0.19 15.31 41.17
C ALA A 450 -1.61 15.88 41.02
N VAL A 451 -1.90 16.62 39.95
CA VAL A 451 -3.20 17.24 39.73
C VAL A 451 -4.16 16.26 39.07
N GLU A 452 -5.42 16.24 39.43
CA GLU A 452 -6.44 15.42 38.79
C GLU A 452 -6.69 15.85 37.36
N VAL A 453 -6.91 14.87 36.44
CA VAL A 453 -7.18 15.14 35.04
C VAL A 453 -8.44 15.98 34.85
N ALA A 454 -9.44 15.80 35.70
CA ALA A 454 -10.69 16.57 35.67
C ALA A 454 -10.44 18.07 35.96
N SER A 455 -9.53 18.38 36.88
CA SER A 455 -9.13 19.77 37.22
C SER A 455 -8.43 20.45 36.00
N VAL A 456 -7.49 19.75 35.37
CA VAL A 456 -6.83 20.25 34.14
C VAL A 456 -7.82 20.45 33.01
N GLN A 457 -8.76 19.52 32.86
CA GLN A 457 -9.81 19.61 31.83
C GLN A 457 -10.71 20.82 32.02
N SER A 458 -11.19 21.01 33.24
CA SER A 458 -12.11 22.11 33.58
C SER A 458 -11.42 23.47 33.47
N ALA A 459 -10.22 23.62 34.03
CA ALA A 459 -9.48 24.86 34.02
C ALA A 459 -9.13 25.36 32.62
N LEU A 460 -8.84 24.47 31.70
CA LEU A 460 -8.49 24.82 30.32
C LEU A 460 -9.65 24.70 29.33
N SER A 461 -10.82 24.23 29.77
CA SER A 461 -11.98 23.94 28.90
C SER A 461 -11.60 23.09 27.68
N ILE A 462 -10.82 22.03 27.91
CA ILE A 462 -10.29 21.14 26.86
C ILE A 462 -10.86 19.73 26.98
N SER A 463 -10.62 18.88 25.97
CA SER A 463 -11.05 17.49 26.01
C SER A 463 -10.22 16.67 26.98
N ARG A 464 -10.84 15.66 27.63
CA ARG A 464 -10.16 14.74 28.54
C ARG A 464 -8.90 14.08 27.95
N PRO A 465 -8.89 13.58 26.66
CA PRO A 465 -7.68 13.04 26.06
C PRO A 465 -6.54 14.07 25.93
N TYR A 466 -6.86 15.33 25.69
CA TYR A 466 -5.83 16.38 25.62
C TYR A 466 -5.31 16.75 27.02
N ALA A 467 -6.18 16.82 28.03
CA ALA A 467 -5.78 17.00 29.41
C ALA A 467 -4.85 15.89 29.92
N LEU A 468 -5.14 14.62 29.56
CA LEU A 468 -4.27 13.46 29.85
C LEU A 468 -2.88 13.62 29.23
N ARG A 469 -2.81 14.07 27.98
CA ARG A 469 -1.52 14.27 27.27
C ARG A 469 -0.70 15.41 27.88
N ILE A 470 -1.34 16.51 28.27
CA ILE A 470 -0.69 17.62 28.98
C ILE A 470 -0.14 17.13 30.33
N ARG A 471 -0.99 16.50 31.15
CA ARG A 471 -0.59 15.98 32.47
C ARG A 471 0.56 14.98 32.37
N GLY A 472 0.51 14.06 31.39
CA GLY A 472 1.52 13.02 31.19
C GLY A 472 2.77 13.48 30.41
N ALA A 473 3.00 14.77 30.24
CA ALA A 473 4.12 15.34 29.50
C ALA A 473 4.25 14.85 28.03
N GLN A 474 3.16 14.31 27.47
CA GLN A 474 3.15 13.82 26.08
C GLN A 474 3.00 14.94 25.03
N CYS A 475 2.70 16.16 25.46
CA CYS A 475 2.69 17.34 24.62
C CYS A 475 2.87 18.62 25.48
N THR A 476 3.58 19.59 24.96
CA THR A 476 3.63 20.95 25.53
C THR A 476 2.39 21.71 25.06
N PRO A 477 1.53 22.23 25.97
CA PRO A 477 0.37 23.00 25.58
C PRO A 477 0.79 24.39 25.04
N HIS A 478 -0.13 25.04 24.32
CA HIS A 478 0.11 26.39 23.84
C HIS A 478 0.38 27.36 25.01
N PRO A 479 1.30 28.34 24.90
CA PRO A 479 1.69 29.27 25.99
C PRO A 479 0.53 29.99 26.68
N ARG A 480 -0.58 30.23 26.00
CA ARG A 480 -1.81 30.79 26.58
C ARG A 480 -2.36 30.01 27.79
N HIS A 481 -1.98 28.73 27.91
CA HIS A 481 -2.43 27.84 28.98
C HIS A 481 -1.44 27.74 30.13
N TRP A 482 -0.21 28.25 29.98
CA TRP A 482 0.82 28.08 30.97
C TRP A 482 0.51 28.80 32.30
N GLY A 483 -0.03 30.02 32.26
CA GLY A 483 -0.46 30.74 33.43
C GLY A 483 -1.49 29.97 34.26
N THR A 484 -2.56 29.52 33.60
CA THR A 484 -3.61 28.72 34.24
C THR A 484 -3.05 27.39 34.84
N LEU A 485 -2.15 26.74 34.08
CA LEU A 485 -1.51 25.51 34.58
C LEU A 485 -0.55 25.73 35.71
N ALA A 486 0.16 26.85 35.71
CA ALA A 486 1.03 27.26 36.82
C ALA A 486 0.21 27.54 38.11
N SER A 487 -0.90 28.24 37.98
CA SER A 487 -1.84 28.48 39.09
C SER A 487 -2.41 27.18 39.67
N LEU A 488 -2.75 26.21 38.79
CA LEU A 488 -3.22 24.88 39.25
C LEU A 488 -2.21 24.10 40.10
N VAL A 489 -0.91 24.35 39.91
CA VAL A 489 0.17 23.72 40.72
C VAL A 489 0.70 24.63 41.81
N GLY A 490 -0.04 25.69 42.18
CA GLY A 490 0.28 26.59 43.27
C GLY A 490 1.38 27.60 42.96
N ILE A 491 1.64 27.89 41.68
CA ILE A 491 2.60 28.92 41.28
C ILE A 491 1.80 30.19 40.96
N ASP A 492 2.03 31.23 41.74
CA ASP A 492 1.39 32.52 41.59
C ASP A 492 1.97 33.30 40.38
N CYS A 493 1.16 33.51 39.41
CA CYS A 493 1.53 34.19 38.13
C CYS A 493 1.39 35.72 38.21
N ASP A 494 0.77 36.27 39.25
CA ASP A 494 0.60 37.73 39.38
C ASP A 494 1.88 38.43 39.92
N ARG A 495 2.88 37.62 40.31
CA ARG A 495 4.19 38.15 40.72
C ARG A 495 5.03 38.55 39.52
N GLN A 496 5.59 39.77 39.57
CA GLN A 496 6.49 40.29 38.53
C GLN A 496 7.88 39.58 38.54
N THR A 497 8.23 38.90 39.61
CA THR A 497 9.53 38.22 39.78
C THR A 497 9.40 36.70 39.79
N LYS A 498 10.38 36.05 39.16
CA LYS A 498 10.47 34.58 39.09
C LYS A 498 10.48 33.97 40.51
N PRO A 499 9.57 33.04 40.82
CA PRO A 499 9.59 32.36 42.13
C PRO A 499 10.87 31.53 42.28
N VAL A 500 11.56 31.68 43.43
CA VAL A 500 12.72 30.87 43.81
C VAL A 500 12.21 29.67 44.57
N PHE A 501 12.41 28.47 44.02
CA PHE A 501 12.14 27.22 44.70
C PHE A 501 13.49 26.69 45.27
N ASN A 502 13.61 26.62 46.58
CA ASN A 502 14.71 25.87 47.21
C ASN A 502 14.51 24.36 46.87
N VAL A 503 15.53 23.75 46.30
CA VAL A 503 15.60 22.33 45.91
C VAL A 503 15.61 21.44 47.14
#